data_f917ff38ca4cbab244d89b11d64cacc7
#
_entry.id   f917ff38ca4cbab244d89b11d64cacc7
#
_cell.length_a   1.000
_cell.length_b   1.000
_cell.length_c   1.000
_cell.angle_alpha   90.00
_cell.angle_beta   90.00
_cell.angle_gamma   90.00
#
_symmetry.space_group_name_H-M   'P 1'
#
loop_
_entity.id
_entity.type
_entity.pdbx_description
1 polymer ?
#
loop_
_entity_poly.entity_id
_entity_poly.type
_entity_poly.pdbx_seq_one_letter_code
_entity_poly.pdbx_strand_id
1 'polypeptide(L)'
;PASHTKMVHGESAAVRFEMPYLFLDRHGNRFMDEGCCRMGYLNEFTKKYLKEVDFADSTAAKFFSIVPMNWEEHYEQWKDFSDISIHNAYRNVDPEAWIKGDTLEELAEGMIAYADEEGWAHDYTVEAIVESINRYNELVTAGNGDEDFGKRDEYMVPIEAPCYAVPRGANNIDALVDG
;
A
#
# COMPACT_ATOMS: atom_id res chain seq x y z
N PRO A 1 -15.33 -15.15 -7.17
CA PRO A 1 -15.34 -13.92 -7.97
C PRO A 1 -16.10 -12.77 -7.31
N ALA A 2 -17.20 -13.02 -6.59
CA ALA A 2 -18.03 -11.97 -6.01
C ALA A 2 -17.42 -11.31 -4.74
N SER A 3 -16.36 -11.85 -4.19
CA SER A 3 -15.79 -11.36 -2.93
C SER A 3 -14.82 -10.21 -3.12
N HIS A 4 -14.05 -10.19 -4.21
CA HIS A 4 -13.04 -9.17 -4.44
C HIS A 4 -13.64 -7.79 -4.74
N THR A 5 -14.69 -7.74 -5.57
CA THR A 5 -15.39 -6.49 -5.86
C THR A 5 -15.99 -5.85 -4.61
N LYS A 6 -16.40 -6.66 -3.62
CA LYS A 6 -16.88 -6.15 -2.34
C LYS A 6 -15.78 -5.53 -1.49
N MET A 7 -14.52 -5.98 -1.62
CA MET A 7 -13.40 -5.41 -0.87
C MET A 7 -12.99 -4.03 -1.37
N VAL A 8 -13.03 -3.82 -2.66
CA VAL A 8 -12.65 -2.54 -3.27
C VAL A 8 -13.78 -1.51 -3.14
N HIS A 9 -15.04 -1.96 -3.30
CA HIS A 9 -16.20 -1.07 -3.21
C HIS A 9 -16.84 -1.00 -1.82
N GLY A 10 -16.51 -1.92 -0.93
CA GLY A 10 -17.19 -2.03 0.35
C GLY A 10 -16.68 -1.09 1.42
N GLU A 11 -15.92 -0.05 1.08
CA GLU A 11 -15.24 0.73 2.12
C GLU A 11 -14.59 -0.22 3.12
N SER A 12 -14.20 -1.37 2.60
CA SER A 12 -13.74 -2.48 3.38
C SER A 12 -12.50 -2.06 4.11
N ALA A 13 -12.18 -2.82 5.06
CA ALA A 13 -11.01 -2.73 5.88
C ALA A 13 -9.70 -2.42 5.12
N ALA A 14 -9.59 -2.87 3.87
CA ALA A 14 -8.46 -2.54 3.01
C ALA A 14 -8.29 -1.03 2.77
N VAL A 15 -9.39 -0.30 2.59
CA VAL A 15 -9.36 1.17 2.41
C VAL A 15 -8.98 1.91 3.70
N ARG A 16 -9.26 1.30 4.84
CA ARG A 16 -8.99 1.89 6.17
C ARG A 16 -7.71 1.37 6.81
N PHE A 17 -7.02 0.47 6.16
CA PHE A 17 -5.72 -0.01 6.63
C PHE A 17 -4.66 1.05 6.34
N GLU A 18 -4.50 1.96 7.28
CA GLU A 18 -3.66 3.16 7.16
C GLU A 18 -2.30 2.99 7.85
N MET A 19 -1.83 1.75 7.94
CA MET A 19 -0.51 1.46 8.51
C MET A 19 0.60 1.92 7.56
N PRO A 20 1.70 2.47 8.09
CA PRO A 20 2.78 3.03 7.29
C PRO A 20 3.71 1.96 6.71
N TYR A 21 3.14 0.95 6.08
CA TYR A 21 3.89 -0.07 5.35
C TYR A 21 4.28 0.43 3.96
N LEU A 22 5.00 -0.36 3.22
CA LEU A 22 5.46 -0.04 1.87
C LEU A 22 4.29 0.10 0.89
N PHE A 23 4.22 1.19 0.14
CA PHE A 23 3.25 1.40 -0.94
C PHE A 23 3.92 1.27 -2.30
N LEU A 24 3.33 0.45 -3.17
CA LEU A 24 3.77 0.24 -4.54
C LEU A 24 2.71 0.75 -5.52
N ASP A 25 3.14 1.65 -6.42
CA ASP A 25 2.31 2.26 -7.43
C ASP A 25 1.96 1.30 -8.58
N ARG A 26 1.28 1.80 -9.61
CA ARG A 26 0.87 1.04 -10.81
C ARG A 26 2.04 0.44 -11.62
N HIS A 27 3.28 0.84 -11.35
CA HIS A 27 4.49 0.35 -11.99
C HIS A 27 5.26 -0.63 -11.09
N GLY A 28 4.76 -0.91 -9.90
CA GLY A 28 5.44 -1.72 -8.89
C GLY A 28 6.55 -0.97 -8.15
N ASN A 29 6.60 0.37 -8.24
CA ASN A 29 7.61 1.17 -7.59
C ASN A 29 7.10 1.81 -6.29
N ARG A 30 7.97 1.91 -5.29
CA ARG A 30 7.74 2.77 -4.15
C ARG A 30 7.68 4.24 -4.60
N PHE A 31 6.80 5.05 -4.02
CA PHE A 31 6.54 6.39 -4.53
C PHE A 31 6.46 7.51 -3.47
N MET A 32 6.55 7.18 -2.17
CA MET A 32 6.35 8.18 -1.13
C MET A 32 6.87 7.74 0.24
N ASP A 33 6.90 8.67 1.21
CA ASP A 33 6.95 8.38 2.64
C ASP A 33 5.57 7.91 3.12
N GLU A 34 5.44 6.64 3.47
CA GLU A 34 4.21 6.05 3.94
C GLU A 34 3.87 6.42 5.39
N GLY A 35 4.83 6.99 6.12
CA GLY A 35 4.61 7.53 7.47
C GLY A 35 3.83 8.84 7.49
N CYS A 36 3.55 9.44 6.35
CA CYS A 36 2.72 10.64 6.28
C CYS A 36 1.25 10.31 6.59
N CYS A 37 0.48 11.32 7.02
CA CYS A 37 -0.93 11.17 7.29
C CYS A 37 -1.72 10.79 6.01
N ARG A 38 -2.96 10.29 6.20
CA ARG A 38 -3.86 9.87 5.11
C ARG A 38 -3.91 10.84 3.94
N MET A 39 -3.92 12.14 4.22
CA MET A 39 -3.94 13.17 3.19
C MET A 39 -2.62 13.26 2.44
N GLY A 40 -1.52 12.87 3.07
CA GLY A 40 -0.21 12.89 2.46
C GLY A 40 -0.08 11.93 1.28
N TYR A 41 -0.52 10.68 1.41
CA TYR A 41 -0.39 9.72 0.31
C TYR A 41 -1.25 10.11 -0.91
N LEU A 42 -2.44 10.67 -0.68
CA LEU A 42 -3.28 11.17 -1.76
C LEU A 42 -2.59 12.31 -2.51
N ASN A 43 -1.98 13.24 -1.78
CA ASN A 43 -1.26 14.35 -2.38
C ASN A 43 -0.03 13.90 -3.16
N GLU A 44 0.77 12.98 -2.62
CA GLU A 44 1.96 12.48 -3.31
C GLU A 44 1.60 11.67 -4.54
N PHE A 45 0.58 10.80 -4.44
CA PHE A 45 0.05 10.08 -5.59
C PHE A 45 -0.43 11.05 -6.68
N THR A 46 -1.23 12.06 -6.30
CA THR A 46 -1.73 13.08 -7.23
C THR A 46 -0.59 13.86 -7.88
N LYS A 47 0.41 14.31 -7.11
CA LYS A 47 1.58 15.03 -7.66
C LYS A 47 2.33 14.20 -8.68
N LYS A 48 2.58 12.93 -8.38
CA LYS A 48 3.34 12.03 -9.24
C LYS A 48 2.60 11.72 -10.53
N TYR A 49 1.30 11.48 -10.45
CA TYR A 49 0.51 10.94 -11.57
C TYR A 49 -0.48 11.91 -12.21
N LEU A 50 -0.54 13.17 -11.77
CA LEU A 50 -1.51 14.15 -12.28
C LEU A 50 -1.51 14.31 -13.83
N LYS A 51 -0.38 14.04 -14.47
CA LYS A 51 -0.24 14.13 -15.92
C LYS A 51 -0.41 12.79 -16.65
N GLU A 52 -0.36 11.69 -15.92
CA GLU A 52 -0.31 10.34 -16.46
C GLU A 52 -1.62 9.58 -16.24
N VAL A 53 -2.38 10.01 -15.24
CA VAL A 53 -3.58 9.32 -14.78
C VAL A 53 -4.77 10.26 -14.88
N ASP A 54 -5.81 9.83 -15.59
CA ASP A 54 -7.13 10.42 -15.46
C ASP A 54 -7.74 9.96 -14.14
N PHE A 55 -7.79 10.84 -13.15
CA PHE A 55 -8.38 10.53 -11.83
C PHE A 55 -9.90 10.30 -11.90
N ALA A 56 -10.55 10.64 -13.00
CA ALA A 56 -11.92 10.22 -13.28
C ALA A 56 -11.98 8.72 -13.64
N ASP A 57 -10.86 8.12 -14.09
CA ASP A 57 -10.74 6.70 -14.29
C ASP A 57 -10.34 6.01 -12.99
N SER A 58 -11.31 5.39 -12.35
CA SER A 58 -11.11 4.68 -11.08
C SER A 58 -10.12 3.50 -11.18
N THR A 59 -9.80 3.03 -12.38
CA THR A 59 -8.85 1.92 -12.59
C THR A 59 -7.40 2.37 -12.54
N ALA A 60 -7.13 3.64 -12.79
CA ALA A 60 -5.78 4.19 -12.90
C ALA A 60 -5.20 4.66 -11.55
N ALA A 61 -6.06 5.01 -10.58
CA ALA A 61 -5.64 5.51 -9.27
C ALA A 61 -5.54 4.38 -8.23
N LYS A 62 -4.85 3.29 -8.60
CA LYS A 62 -4.70 2.09 -7.77
C LYS A 62 -3.25 1.88 -7.36
N PHE A 63 -3.06 1.28 -6.19
CA PHE A 63 -1.77 0.89 -5.65
C PHE A 63 -1.93 -0.23 -4.63
N PHE A 64 -0.82 -0.83 -4.20
CA PHE A 64 -0.82 -1.85 -3.15
C PHE A 64 -0.08 -1.36 -1.91
N SER A 65 -0.56 -1.75 -0.74
CA SER A 65 0.21 -1.71 0.51
C SER A 65 0.79 -3.11 0.75
N ILE A 66 2.09 -3.21 0.90
CA ILE A 66 2.78 -4.47 1.20
C ILE A 66 2.97 -4.58 2.70
N VAL A 67 2.48 -5.67 3.30
CA VAL A 67 2.24 -5.81 4.72
C VAL A 67 2.89 -7.08 5.26
N PRO A 68 3.75 -7.01 6.29
CA PRO A 68 4.34 -8.20 6.89
C PRO A 68 3.29 -9.02 7.65
N MET A 69 3.56 -10.32 7.86
CA MET A 69 2.64 -11.23 8.57
C MET A 69 2.35 -10.81 10.00
N ASN A 70 3.31 -10.17 10.66
CA ASN A 70 3.20 -9.73 12.06
C ASN A 70 2.69 -8.29 12.22
N TRP A 71 1.90 -7.80 11.27
CA TRP A 71 1.36 -6.44 11.23
C TRP A 71 0.58 -6.02 12.50
N GLU A 72 -0.03 -6.96 13.20
CA GLU A 72 -0.76 -6.69 14.46
C GLU A 72 0.17 -6.19 15.57
N GLU A 73 1.39 -6.72 15.62
CA GLU A 73 2.41 -6.28 16.59
C GLU A 73 2.82 -4.82 16.33
N HIS A 74 2.99 -4.45 15.07
CA HIS A 74 3.31 -3.08 14.69
C HIS A 74 2.15 -2.12 14.96
N TYR A 75 0.90 -2.56 14.77
CA TYR A 75 -0.27 -1.77 15.13
C TYR A 75 -0.23 -1.40 16.62
N GLU A 76 0.01 -2.36 17.50
CA GLU A 76 0.11 -2.11 18.94
C GLU A 76 1.25 -1.13 19.28
N GLN A 77 2.36 -1.20 18.54
CA GLN A 77 3.50 -0.29 18.71
C GLN A 77 3.17 1.14 18.24
N TRP A 78 2.44 1.29 17.13
CA TRP A 78 2.26 2.58 16.46
C TRP A 78 0.94 3.29 16.78
N LYS A 79 -0.02 2.62 17.40
CA LYS A 79 -1.37 3.16 17.65
C LYS A 79 -1.40 4.47 18.45
N ASP A 80 -0.36 4.74 19.23
CA ASP A 80 -0.24 5.93 20.06
C ASP A 80 0.54 7.07 19.38
N PHE A 81 1.06 6.85 18.17
CA PHE A 81 1.72 7.90 17.42
C PHE A 81 0.69 8.84 16.79
N SER A 82 0.82 10.14 17.12
CA SER A 82 -0.21 11.14 16.80
C SER A 82 -0.20 11.62 15.34
N ASP A 83 0.85 11.34 14.61
CA ASP A 83 1.07 11.81 13.24
C ASP A 83 0.52 10.85 12.17
N ILE A 84 0.14 9.64 12.55
CA ILE A 84 -0.60 8.73 11.69
C ILE A 84 -1.97 8.43 12.27
N SER A 85 -2.99 8.47 11.42
CA SER A 85 -4.38 8.25 11.82
C SER A 85 -4.72 6.76 11.81
N ILE A 86 -4.02 5.98 12.64
CA ILE A 86 -4.23 4.52 12.70
C ILE A 86 -5.37 4.09 13.63
N HIS A 87 -5.96 5.03 14.37
CA HIS A 87 -7.00 4.73 15.35
C HIS A 87 -8.19 3.91 14.82
N ASN A 88 -8.42 3.96 13.52
CA ASN A 88 -9.47 3.19 12.85
C ASN A 88 -8.92 2.19 11.83
N ALA A 89 -7.61 2.12 11.65
CA ALA A 89 -6.96 1.29 10.66
C ALA A 89 -7.23 -0.22 10.85
N TYR A 90 -7.56 -0.58 12.08
CA TYR A 90 -7.72 -1.96 12.52
C TYR A 90 -9.18 -2.47 12.52
N ARG A 91 -10.16 -1.59 12.33
CA ARG A 91 -11.56 -2.00 12.42
C ARG A 91 -11.99 -2.73 11.15
N ASN A 92 -12.46 -3.97 11.31
CA ASN A 92 -12.99 -4.81 10.24
C ASN A 92 -11.93 -5.24 9.21
N VAL A 93 -10.68 -5.39 9.62
CA VAL A 93 -9.64 -5.99 8.78
C VAL A 93 -9.94 -7.48 8.61
N ASP A 94 -9.93 -7.93 7.37
CA ASP A 94 -10.07 -9.35 7.00
C ASP A 94 -8.83 -9.79 6.18
N PRO A 95 -7.79 -10.29 6.87
CA PRO A 95 -6.57 -10.71 6.19
C PRO A 95 -6.77 -11.88 5.22
N GLU A 96 -7.82 -12.68 5.37
CA GLU A 96 -8.13 -13.77 4.43
C GLU A 96 -8.50 -13.24 3.04
N ALA A 97 -8.89 -11.97 3.00
CA ALA A 97 -9.22 -11.28 1.76
C ALA A 97 -8.01 -10.60 1.10
N TRP A 98 -6.85 -10.60 1.74
CA TRP A 98 -5.63 -10.03 1.19
C TRP A 98 -4.90 -11.04 0.30
N ILE A 99 -4.10 -10.51 -0.63
CA ILE A 99 -3.23 -11.34 -1.46
C ILE A 99 -2.06 -11.79 -0.58
N LYS A 100 -1.87 -13.10 -0.44
CA LYS A 100 -0.77 -13.67 0.31
C LYS A 100 0.27 -14.26 -0.65
N GLY A 101 1.55 -14.01 -0.39
CA GLY A 101 2.66 -14.69 -1.02
C GLY A 101 3.52 -15.40 0.01
N ASP A 102 3.86 -16.65 -0.23
CA ASP A 102 4.82 -17.39 0.59
C ASP A 102 6.26 -17.07 0.16
N THR A 103 6.45 -16.49 -1.03
CA THR A 103 7.65 -15.81 -1.52
C THR A 103 7.28 -14.43 -2.06
N LEU A 104 8.28 -13.57 -2.30
CA LEU A 104 8.04 -12.25 -2.91
C LEU A 104 7.57 -12.37 -4.36
N GLU A 105 8.06 -13.38 -5.08
CA GLU A 105 7.64 -13.67 -6.46
C GLU A 105 6.17 -14.10 -6.49
N GLU A 106 5.75 -15.01 -5.61
CA GLU A 106 4.33 -15.43 -5.51
C GLU A 106 3.43 -14.25 -5.13
N LEU A 107 3.89 -13.38 -4.23
CA LEU A 107 3.16 -12.15 -3.90
C LEU A 107 2.97 -11.28 -5.14
N ALA A 108 4.04 -11.04 -5.88
CA ALA A 108 4.04 -10.21 -7.09
C ALA A 108 3.12 -10.80 -8.18
N GLU A 109 3.19 -12.11 -8.42
CA GLU A 109 2.29 -12.82 -9.34
C GLU A 109 0.82 -12.66 -8.91
N GLY A 110 0.54 -12.79 -7.61
CA GLY A 110 -0.80 -12.59 -7.05
C GLY A 110 -1.30 -11.16 -7.21
N MET A 111 -0.43 -10.16 -7.03
CA MET A 111 -0.76 -8.75 -7.26
C MET A 111 -1.11 -8.48 -8.72
N ILE A 112 -0.32 -9.01 -9.66
CA ILE A 112 -0.56 -8.89 -11.10
C ILE A 112 -1.89 -9.53 -11.48
N ALA A 113 -2.11 -10.78 -11.05
CA ALA A 113 -3.35 -11.50 -11.34
C ALA A 113 -4.60 -10.77 -10.81
N TYR A 114 -4.50 -10.22 -9.59
CA TYR A 114 -5.57 -9.41 -9.01
C TYR A 114 -5.83 -8.14 -9.81
N ALA A 115 -4.78 -7.41 -10.18
CA ALA A 115 -4.91 -6.17 -10.94
C ALA A 115 -5.51 -6.40 -12.33
N ASP A 116 -5.13 -7.49 -13.00
CA ASP A 116 -5.70 -7.92 -14.28
C ASP A 116 -7.20 -8.28 -14.15
N GLU A 117 -7.57 -9.05 -13.12
CA GLU A 117 -8.96 -9.44 -12.87
C GLU A 117 -9.86 -8.24 -12.59
N GLU A 118 -9.35 -7.26 -11.82
CA GLU A 118 -10.07 -6.04 -11.48
C GLU A 118 -9.98 -4.95 -12.57
N GLY A 119 -9.25 -5.21 -13.66
CA GLY A 119 -9.12 -4.29 -14.79
C GLY A 119 -8.36 -3.00 -14.44
N TRP A 120 -7.38 -3.07 -13.55
CA TRP A 120 -6.54 -1.92 -13.23
C TRP A 120 -5.65 -1.53 -14.40
N ALA A 121 -5.45 -0.24 -14.58
CA ALA A 121 -4.47 0.27 -15.53
C ALA A 121 -3.08 0.22 -14.91
N HIS A 122 -2.29 -0.83 -15.22
CA HIS A 122 -0.96 -1.05 -14.67
C HIS A 122 0.01 -1.64 -15.69
N ASP A 123 1.29 -1.61 -15.35
CA ASP A 123 2.37 -2.29 -16.06
C ASP A 123 3.30 -3.03 -15.07
N TYR A 124 2.71 -3.65 -14.06
CA TYR A 124 3.44 -4.46 -13.08
C TYR A 124 4.26 -5.54 -13.75
N THR A 125 5.47 -5.73 -13.25
CA THR A 125 6.27 -6.93 -13.48
C THR A 125 6.71 -7.52 -12.15
N VAL A 126 6.95 -8.83 -12.11
CA VAL A 126 7.43 -9.51 -10.92
C VAL A 126 8.75 -8.88 -10.45
N GLU A 127 9.64 -8.62 -11.40
CA GLU A 127 10.95 -8.04 -11.14
C GLU A 127 10.86 -6.67 -10.48
N ALA A 128 10.02 -5.76 -11.00
CA ALA A 128 9.88 -4.40 -10.45
C ALA A 128 9.33 -4.42 -9.02
N ILE A 129 8.34 -5.27 -8.75
CA ILE A 129 7.75 -5.42 -7.42
C ILE A 129 8.80 -5.95 -6.43
N VAL A 130 9.47 -7.06 -6.79
CA VAL A 130 10.48 -7.70 -5.94
C VAL A 130 11.66 -6.77 -5.70
N GLU A 131 12.14 -6.06 -6.73
CA GLU A 131 13.25 -5.09 -6.60
C GLU A 131 12.87 -3.94 -5.65
N SER A 132 11.65 -3.42 -5.73
CA SER A 132 11.17 -2.36 -4.83
C SER A 132 11.10 -2.81 -3.37
N ILE A 133 10.64 -4.03 -3.11
CA ILE A 133 10.59 -4.59 -1.75
C ILE A 133 12.02 -4.83 -1.24
N ASN A 134 12.91 -5.39 -2.05
CA ASN A 134 14.30 -5.63 -1.68
C ASN A 134 15.04 -4.32 -1.39
N ARG A 135 14.87 -3.29 -2.25
CA ARG A 135 15.45 -1.97 -2.01
C ARG A 135 15.00 -1.37 -0.68
N TYR A 136 13.72 -1.48 -0.38
CA TYR A 136 13.19 -1.02 0.91
C TYR A 136 13.82 -1.78 2.09
N ASN A 137 13.94 -3.10 1.99
CA ASN A 137 14.56 -3.93 3.03
C ASN A 137 16.06 -3.64 3.21
N GLU A 138 16.77 -3.27 2.13
CA GLU A 138 18.17 -2.81 2.22
C GLU A 138 18.26 -1.53 3.07
N LEU A 139 17.36 -0.56 2.89
CA LEU A 139 17.33 0.66 3.70
C LEU A 139 17.05 0.35 5.17
N VAL A 140 16.09 -0.54 5.44
CA VAL A 140 15.77 -0.99 6.81
C VAL A 140 17.01 -1.63 7.46
N THR A 141 17.69 -2.53 6.74
CA THR A 141 18.87 -3.25 7.25
C THR A 141 20.06 -2.34 7.45
N ALA A 142 20.25 -1.36 6.59
CA ALA A 142 21.34 -0.39 6.71
C ALA A 142 21.23 0.49 7.96
N GLY A 143 20.00 0.75 8.44
CA GLY A 143 19.75 1.51 9.66
C GLY A 143 20.21 2.97 9.62
N ASN A 144 20.38 3.52 8.41
CA ASN A 144 20.79 4.92 8.19
C ASN A 144 19.61 5.85 7.91
N GLY A 145 18.38 5.38 8.11
CA GLY A 145 17.16 6.06 7.71
C GLY A 145 16.75 5.78 6.27
N ASP A 146 15.61 6.32 5.90
CA ASP A 146 15.05 6.18 4.55
C ASP A 146 15.63 7.27 3.62
N GLU A 147 16.69 6.95 2.90
CA GLU A 147 17.36 7.85 1.96
C GLU A 147 16.49 8.17 0.72
N ASP A 148 15.50 7.31 0.41
CA ASP A 148 14.70 7.46 -0.80
C ASP A 148 13.53 8.44 -0.62
N PHE A 149 12.84 8.40 0.54
CA PHE A 149 11.63 9.21 0.78
C PHE A 149 11.57 9.88 2.15
N GLY A 150 12.52 9.59 3.04
CA GLY A 150 12.60 10.24 4.35
C GLY A 150 11.59 9.71 5.38
N LYS A 151 11.11 8.47 5.20
CA LYS A 151 10.24 7.80 6.17
C LYS A 151 10.94 7.69 7.51
N ARG A 152 10.22 7.97 8.59
CA ARG A 152 10.74 7.94 9.95
C ARG A 152 11.18 6.54 10.36
N ASP A 153 12.29 6.43 11.07
CA ASP A 153 12.91 5.17 11.46
C ASP A 153 11.97 4.26 12.25
N GLU A 154 11.11 4.83 13.09
CA GLU A 154 10.15 4.05 13.87
C GLU A 154 9.09 3.33 13.02
N TYR A 155 8.93 3.70 11.74
CA TYR A 155 8.05 3.04 10.78
C TYR A 155 8.80 2.14 9.79
N MET A 156 10.11 2.11 9.89
CA MET A 156 10.96 1.29 9.05
C MET A 156 11.02 -0.14 9.60
N VAL A 157 10.15 -1.00 9.10
CA VAL A 157 10.11 -2.42 9.46
C VAL A 157 10.33 -3.28 8.23
N PRO A 158 11.06 -4.40 8.33
CA PRO A 158 11.33 -5.25 7.19
C PRO A 158 10.04 -5.93 6.69
N ILE A 159 9.98 -6.15 5.40
CA ILE A 159 8.92 -6.90 4.74
C ILE A 159 9.52 -8.17 4.19
N GLU A 160 9.36 -9.24 4.93
CA GLU A 160 9.83 -10.57 4.58
C GLU A 160 8.66 -11.48 4.23
N ALA A 161 8.88 -12.39 3.30
CA ALA A 161 7.91 -13.43 2.99
C ALA A 161 7.89 -14.51 4.11
N PRO A 162 6.71 -15.09 4.42
CA PRO A 162 5.43 -14.77 3.83
C PRO A 162 4.90 -13.39 4.22
N CYS A 163 4.23 -12.72 3.28
CA CYS A 163 3.66 -11.38 3.48
C CYS A 163 2.38 -11.18 2.66
N TYR A 164 1.77 -10.02 2.82
CA TYR A 164 0.52 -9.69 2.15
C TYR A 164 0.66 -8.48 1.24
N ALA A 165 -0.16 -8.43 0.18
CA ALA A 165 -0.47 -7.21 -0.56
C ALA A 165 -1.94 -6.86 -0.37
N VAL A 166 -2.19 -5.61 0.04
CA VAL A 166 -3.52 -5.07 0.29
C VAL A 166 -3.86 -4.10 -0.83
N PRO A 167 -4.89 -4.39 -1.65
CA PRO A 167 -5.32 -3.49 -2.72
C PRO A 167 -5.81 -2.16 -2.16
N ARG A 168 -5.35 -1.06 -2.75
CA ARG A 168 -5.71 0.30 -2.35
C ARG A 168 -6.18 1.11 -3.55
N GLY A 169 -6.97 2.14 -3.25
CA GLY A 169 -7.39 3.08 -4.28
C GLY A 169 -7.33 4.52 -3.76
N ALA A 170 -6.92 5.44 -4.63
CA ALA A 170 -6.97 6.87 -4.36
C ALA A 170 -8.37 7.46 -4.59
N ASN A 171 -9.39 6.63 -4.76
CA ASN A 171 -10.75 7.03 -5.12
C ASN A 171 -11.51 7.78 -4.01
N ASN A 172 -10.93 7.94 -2.83
CA ASN A 172 -11.51 8.77 -1.76
C ASN A 172 -11.15 10.25 -1.91
N ILE A 173 -10.88 10.69 -3.14
CA ILE A 173 -10.69 12.11 -3.48
C ILE A 173 -11.97 12.92 -3.21
N ASP A 174 -13.13 12.29 -3.15
CA ASP A 174 -14.41 12.94 -2.82
C ASP A 174 -14.36 13.74 -1.51
N ALA A 175 -13.50 13.39 -0.59
CA ALA A 175 -13.31 14.13 0.65
C ALA A 175 -12.43 15.40 0.50
N LEU A 176 -11.80 15.61 -0.65
CA LEU A 176 -10.89 16.73 -0.91
C LEU A 176 -11.55 17.89 -1.66
N VAL A 177 -12.71 17.67 -2.25
CA VAL A 177 -13.37 18.66 -3.11
C VAL A 177 -14.34 19.53 -2.33
N ASP A 178 -14.76 19.10 -1.16
CA ASP A 178 -15.74 19.80 -0.31
C ASP A 178 -15.11 20.50 0.92
N GLY A 179 -13.82 20.76 0.88
CA GLY A 179 -13.06 21.44 1.95
C GLY A 179 -12.70 22.87 1.60
#